data_a4b9fdfeab77ff52b6029626cdafda67
#
_entry.id   a4b9fdfeab77ff52b6029626cdafda67
#
_cell.length_a   1.000
_cell.length_b   1.000
_cell.length_c   1.000
_cell.angle_alpha   90.00
_cell.angle_beta   90.00
_cell.angle_gamma   90.00
#
_symmetry.space_group_name_H-M   'P 1'
#
loop_
_entity.id
_entity.type
_entity.pdbx_description
1 polymer ?
#
loop_
_entity_poly.entity_id
_entity_poly.type
_entity_poly.pdbx_seq_one_letter_code
_entity_poly.pdbx_strand_id
1 'polypeptide(L)'
;NGDIMARFILVGLVEPQSEEQQKDFDEWYLGNHIEDTALCPNFLSGSVYKLTGKHVGIPSPSEYICIYEVDAESSEEAERVLNEYQRDPDAWPGREPGNGSLKVLGSGWYEFERAYHTRG
;
A
#
# COMPACT_ATOMS: atom_id res chain seq x y z
N ASN A 1 9.56 -20.41 -18.25
CA ASN A 1 8.83 -21.62 -17.96
C ASN A 1 7.32 -21.52 -18.19
N GLY A 2 6.82 -20.43 -18.67
CA GLY A 2 5.42 -20.26 -18.99
C GLY A 2 4.53 -19.76 -17.85
N ASP A 3 5.12 -19.38 -16.75
CA ASP A 3 4.34 -18.77 -15.67
C ASP A 3 3.79 -17.43 -16.14
N ILE A 4 2.49 -17.22 -15.90
CA ILE A 4 1.80 -16.01 -16.31
C ILE A 4 1.66 -15.14 -15.08
N MET A 5 2.22 -13.94 -15.17
CA MET A 5 2.07 -12.93 -14.11
C MET A 5 0.78 -12.18 -14.35
N ALA A 6 0.04 -11.95 -13.28
CA ALA A 6 -1.13 -11.09 -13.28
C ALA A 6 -0.81 -9.77 -12.58
N ARG A 7 -1.56 -8.74 -12.93
CA ARG A 7 -1.45 -7.44 -12.28
C ARG A 7 -2.40 -7.37 -11.09
N PHE A 8 -1.81 -7.05 -9.94
CA PHE A 8 -2.57 -6.82 -8.72
C PHE A 8 -2.30 -5.43 -8.19
N ILE A 9 -3.19 -4.96 -7.33
CA ILE A 9 -2.87 -3.86 -6.43
C ILE A 9 -3.07 -4.32 -4.99
N LEU A 10 -2.19 -3.88 -4.12
CA LEU A 10 -2.38 -3.98 -2.68
C LEU A 10 -2.91 -2.63 -2.22
N VAL A 11 -4.08 -2.64 -1.61
CA VAL A 11 -4.74 -1.41 -1.15
C VAL A 11 -4.76 -1.39 0.37
N GLY A 12 -4.37 -0.26 0.95
CA GLY A 12 -4.51 -0.03 2.37
C GLY A 12 -5.37 1.21 2.63
N LEU A 13 -6.38 1.05 3.48
CA LEU A 13 -7.19 2.16 3.98
C LEU A 13 -6.64 2.52 5.35
N VAL A 14 -5.98 3.66 5.46
CA VAL A 14 -5.17 3.99 6.63
C VAL A 14 -5.39 5.42 7.09
N GLU A 15 -4.97 5.67 8.33
CA GLU A 15 -4.98 7.02 8.89
C GLU A 15 -4.10 7.04 10.14
N PRO A 16 -3.73 8.23 10.65
CA PRO A 16 -3.08 8.32 11.96
C PRO A 16 -3.98 7.78 13.05
N GLN A 17 -3.39 7.24 14.11
CA GLN A 17 -4.15 6.77 15.28
C GLN A 17 -4.95 7.88 15.93
N SER A 18 -4.46 9.13 15.88
CA SER A 18 -5.11 10.31 16.43
C SER A 18 -4.54 11.55 15.76
N GLU A 19 -5.18 12.70 15.98
CA GLU A 19 -4.68 13.97 15.46
C GLU A 19 -3.29 14.31 16.00
N GLU A 20 -3.04 13.99 17.26
CA GLU A 20 -1.75 14.24 17.90
C GLU A 20 -0.63 13.41 17.28
N GLN A 21 -0.95 12.32 16.62
CA GLN A 21 0.03 11.45 15.98
C GLN A 21 0.21 11.71 14.49
N GLN A 22 -0.39 12.77 13.96
CA GLN A 22 -0.26 13.11 12.54
C GLN A 22 1.21 13.29 12.14
N LYS A 23 1.99 13.98 12.97
CA LYS A 23 3.41 14.21 12.67
C LYS A 23 4.19 12.90 12.62
N ASP A 24 3.98 12.03 13.58
CA ASP A 24 4.65 10.72 13.63
C ASP A 24 4.23 9.85 12.44
N PHE A 25 2.96 9.90 12.05
CA PHE A 25 2.46 9.23 10.88
C PHE A 25 3.14 9.74 9.61
N ASP A 26 3.25 11.06 9.46
CA ASP A 26 3.91 11.66 8.30
C ASP A 26 5.37 11.24 8.22
N GLU A 27 6.08 11.28 9.35
CA GLU A 27 7.51 10.96 9.39
C GLU A 27 7.80 9.49 9.08
N TRP A 28 7.03 8.58 9.65
CA TRP A 28 7.28 7.15 9.47
C TRP A 28 6.50 6.56 8.30
N TYR A 29 5.18 6.70 8.30
CA TYR A 29 4.36 6.01 7.30
C TYR A 29 4.58 6.61 5.91
N LEU A 30 4.43 7.91 5.78
CA LEU A 30 4.59 8.60 4.51
C LEU A 30 6.07 8.78 4.14
N GLY A 31 6.92 9.03 5.11
CA GLY A 31 8.32 9.34 4.88
C GLY A 31 9.24 8.13 4.76
N ASN A 32 8.80 6.95 5.19
CA ASN A 32 9.66 5.78 5.22
C ASN A 32 8.95 4.49 4.79
N HIS A 33 7.82 4.17 5.40
CA HIS A 33 7.19 2.86 5.23
C HIS A 33 6.68 2.60 3.80
N ILE A 34 6.09 3.60 3.16
CA ILE A 34 5.58 3.44 1.78
C ILE A 34 6.73 3.15 0.81
N GLU A 35 7.82 3.90 0.92
CA GLU A 35 9.00 3.69 0.08
C GLU A 35 9.58 2.30 0.30
N ASP A 36 9.74 1.91 1.57
CA ASP A 36 10.25 0.59 1.94
C ASP A 36 9.40 -0.51 1.29
N THR A 37 8.10 -0.45 1.47
CA THR A 37 7.19 -1.48 0.92
C THR A 37 7.25 -1.51 -0.61
N ALA A 38 7.32 -0.34 -1.25
CA ALA A 38 7.39 -0.25 -2.71
C ALA A 38 8.67 -0.87 -3.29
N LEU A 39 9.72 -1.05 -2.47
CA LEU A 39 10.96 -1.70 -2.88
C LEU A 39 10.91 -3.23 -2.81
N CYS A 40 9.81 -3.79 -2.34
CA CYS A 40 9.62 -5.24 -2.30
C CYS A 40 9.72 -5.82 -3.72
N PRO A 41 10.33 -7.02 -3.87
CA PRO A 41 10.40 -7.66 -5.19
C PRO A 41 9.02 -7.79 -5.84
N ASN A 42 8.95 -7.52 -7.13
CA ASN A 42 7.75 -7.56 -7.98
C ASN A 42 6.77 -6.41 -7.72
N PHE A 43 7.07 -5.51 -6.79
CA PHE A 43 6.32 -4.27 -6.64
C PHE A 43 6.82 -3.28 -7.69
N LEU A 44 5.89 -2.61 -8.34
CA LEU A 44 6.17 -1.70 -9.45
C LEU A 44 6.06 -0.24 -9.04
N SER A 45 5.23 0.06 -8.05
CA SER A 45 5.01 1.42 -7.58
C SER A 45 4.32 1.41 -6.24
N GLY A 46 4.41 2.52 -5.54
CA GLY A 46 3.61 2.78 -4.35
C GLY A 46 3.11 4.21 -4.42
N SER A 47 1.83 4.40 -4.11
CA SER A 47 1.18 5.70 -4.15
C SER A 47 0.29 5.87 -2.94
N VAL A 48 0.18 7.09 -2.46
CA VAL A 48 -0.73 7.40 -1.37
C VAL A 48 -1.56 8.62 -1.75
N TYR A 49 -2.85 8.56 -1.41
CA TYR A 49 -3.78 9.65 -1.68
C TYR A 49 -4.46 10.03 -0.39
N LYS A 50 -4.62 11.32 -0.18
CA LYS A 50 -5.31 11.86 0.99
C LYS A 50 -6.72 12.29 0.61
N LEU A 51 -7.70 11.90 1.43
CA LEU A 51 -9.08 12.34 1.25
C LEU A 51 -9.14 13.86 1.34
N THR A 52 -9.80 14.48 0.37
CA THR A 52 -9.89 15.94 0.30
C THR A 52 -10.93 16.51 1.27
N GLY A 53 -11.73 15.66 1.90
CA GLY A 53 -12.90 16.07 2.66
C GLY A 53 -14.19 16.05 1.86
N LYS A 54 -14.07 15.85 0.54
CA LYS A 54 -15.26 15.76 -0.32
C LYS A 54 -15.66 14.31 -0.49
N HIS A 55 -16.81 13.96 0.04
CA HIS A 55 -17.37 12.62 -0.10
C HIS A 55 -18.39 12.58 -1.26
N VAL A 56 -18.64 11.38 -1.77
CA VAL A 56 -19.66 11.15 -2.82
C VAL A 56 -20.61 10.09 -2.27
N GLY A 57 -21.82 10.52 -1.88
CA GLY A 57 -22.81 9.63 -1.28
C GLY A 57 -22.38 9.17 0.11
N ILE A 58 -22.03 7.90 0.25
CA ILE A 58 -21.59 7.33 1.53
C ILE A 58 -20.17 7.83 1.84
N PRO A 59 -19.92 8.31 3.06
CA PRO A 59 -18.60 8.79 3.41
C PRO A 59 -17.51 7.72 3.28
N SER A 60 -16.34 8.13 2.75
CA SER A 60 -15.19 7.25 2.68
C SER A 60 -14.67 6.98 4.10
N PRO A 61 -14.24 5.73 4.40
CA PRO A 61 -13.94 5.32 5.78
C PRO A 61 -12.57 5.78 6.28
N SER A 62 -11.64 6.16 5.40
CA SER A 62 -10.26 6.46 5.82
C SER A 62 -9.80 7.81 5.29
N GLU A 63 -8.83 8.41 6.00
CA GLU A 63 -8.22 9.66 5.56
C GLU A 63 -7.26 9.46 4.38
N TYR A 64 -6.64 8.28 4.30
CA TYR A 64 -5.65 7.98 3.27
C TYR A 64 -5.95 6.65 2.62
N ILE A 65 -5.59 6.54 1.35
CA ILE A 65 -5.59 5.28 0.63
C ILE A 65 -4.18 5.08 0.05
N CYS A 66 -3.61 3.91 0.31
CA CYS A 66 -2.31 3.51 -0.20
C CYS A 66 -2.51 2.44 -1.24
N ILE A 67 -1.83 2.56 -2.38
CA ILE A 67 -1.97 1.62 -3.49
C ILE A 67 -0.57 1.22 -3.98
N TYR A 68 -0.28 -0.09 -3.97
CA TYR A 68 0.92 -0.63 -4.58
C TYR A 68 0.53 -1.43 -5.81
N GLU A 69 1.19 -1.18 -6.94
CA GLU A 69 1.03 -2.04 -8.12
C GLU A 69 2.02 -3.18 -8.04
N VAL A 70 1.57 -4.40 -8.30
CA VAL A 70 2.37 -5.61 -8.11
C VAL A 70 2.08 -6.59 -9.23
N ASP A 71 3.13 -7.19 -9.80
CA ASP A 71 3.01 -8.31 -10.71
C ASP A 71 3.34 -9.60 -9.97
N ALA A 72 2.47 -10.60 -10.07
CA ALA A 72 2.67 -11.87 -9.38
C ALA A 72 1.86 -12.97 -10.07
N GLU A 73 2.18 -14.21 -9.77
CA GLU A 73 1.41 -15.36 -10.28
C GLU A 73 0.04 -15.41 -9.60
N SER A 74 -0.02 -15.04 -8.33
CA SER A 74 -1.24 -15.04 -7.53
C SER A 74 -1.10 -14.05 -6.39
N SER A 75 -2.22 -13.69 -5.75
CA SER A 75 -2.18 -12.85 -4.57
C SER A 75 -1.50 -13.57 -3.40
N GLU A 76 -1.66 -14.88 -3.29
CA GLU A 76 -0.98 -15.69 -2.28
C GLU A 76 0.54 -15.60 -2.43
N GLU A 77 1.04 -15.70 -3.67
CA GLU A 77 2.47 -15.58 -3.93
C GLU A 77 2.96 -14.16 -3.64
N ALA A 78 2.20 -13.14 -4.05
CA ALA A 78 2.54 -11.75 -3.76
C ALA A 78 2.67 -11.51 -2.25
N GLU A 79 1.72 -12.04 -1.48
CA GLU A 79 1.76 -11.88 -0.03
C GLU A 79 2.92 -12.64 0.60
N ARG A 80 3.24 -13.83 0.09
CA ARG A 80 4.39 -14.59 0.58
C ARG A 80 5.68 -13.79 0.40
N VAL A 81 5.88 -13.23 -0.80
CA VAL A 81 7.06 -12.42 -1.10
C VAL A 81 7.12 -11.19 -0.20
N LEU A 82 5.98 -10.52 -0.01
CA LEU A 82 5.91 -9.34 0.85
C LEU A 82 6.26 -9.69 2.30
N ASN A 83 5.70 -10.79 2.81
CA ASN A 83 5.97 -11.22 4.18
C ASN A 83 7.46 -11.56 4.39
N GLU A 84 8.10 -12.22 3.44
CA GLU A 84 9.53 -12.50 3.50
C GLU A 84 10.34 -11.22 3.51
N TYR A 85 9.98 -10.28 2.63
CA TYR A 85 10.66 -8.98 2.55
C TYR A 85 10.54 -8.21 3.85
N GLN A 86 9.35 -8.18 4.44
CA GLN A 86 9.11 -7.45 5.69
C GLN A 86 9.83 -8.05 6.88
N ARG A 87 10.03 -9.37 6.88
CA ARG A 87 10.72 -10.06 7.97
C ARG A 87 12.23 -10.00 7.88
N ASP A 88 12.76 -9.60 6.73
CA ASP A 88 14.20 -9.49 6.54
C ASP A 88 14.67 -8.09 6.99
N PRO A 89 15.38 -7.99 8.13
CA PRO A 89 15.80 -6.68 8.63
C PRO A 89 16.85 -6.01 7.74
N ASP A 90 17.48 -6.77 6.85
CA ASP A 90 18.52 -6.25 5.96
C ASP A 90 17.99 -5.99 4.55
N ALA A 91 16.70 -6.17 4.31
CA ALA A 91 16.14 -6.02 2.97
C ALA A 91 16.30 -4.60 2.43
N TRP A 92 16.21 -3.59 3.30
CA TRP A 92 16.43 -2.21 2.94
C TRP A 92 17.14 -1.47 4.07
N PRO A 93 18.37 -0.95 3.83
CA PRO A 93 19.13 -0.27 4.90
C PRO A 93 18.44 0.98 5.44
N GLY A 94 17.58 1.62 4.65
CA GLY A 94 16.84 2.80 5.08
C GLY A 94 15.62 2.54 5.95
N ARG A 95 15.28 1.28 6.18
CA ARG A 95 14.06 0.92 6.92
C ARG A 95 14.12 1.43 8.35
N GLU A 96 13.05 2.10 8.77
CA GLU A 96 12.87 2.54 10.15
C GLU A 96 11.76 1.73 10.81
N PRO A 97 11.87 1.46 12.11
CA PRO A 97 10.83 0.72 12.83
C PRO A 97 9.55 1.54 12.93
N GLY A 98 8.42 0.85 12.98
CA GLY A 98 7.13 1.49 13.18
C GLY A 98 7.10 2.25 14.50
N ASN A 99 6.36 3.35 14.52
CA ASN A 99 6.29 4.24 15.69
C ASN A 99 4.89 4.27 16.35
N GLY A 100 4.01 3.32 15.97
CA GLY A 100 2.70 3.21 16.58
C GLY A 100 1.67 4.21 16.09
N SER A 101 2.00 5.01 15.07
CA SER A 101 1.10 6.07 14.59
C SER A 101 0.07 5.60 13.56
N LEU A 102 0.23 4.39 13.02
CA LEU A 102 -0.59 3.89 11.94
C LEU A 102 -1.84 3.18 12.45
N LYS A 103 -3.00 3.54 11.90
CA LYS A 103 -4.23 2.80 12.05
C LYS A 103 -4.66 2.28 10.69
N VAL A 104 -4.83 0.96 10.60
CA VAL A 104 -5.29 0.30 9.37
C VAL A 104 -6.78 -0.03 9.51
N LEU A 105 -7.61 0.52 8.63
CA LEU A 105 -9.05 0.30 8.62
C LEU A 105 -9.42 -0.88 7.72
N GLY A 106 -8.54 -1.24 6.82
CA GLY A 106 -8.71 -2.38 5.94
C GLY A 106 -7.58 -2.44 4.94
N SER A 107 -7.26 -3.63 4.47
CA SER A 107 -6.31 -3.80 3.38
C SER A 107 -6.63 -5.09 2.64
N GLY A 108 -6.21 -5.15 1.37
CA GLY A 108 -6.46 -6.33 0.58
C GLY A 108 -5.80 -6.27 -0.77
N TRP A 109 -5.74 -7.43 -1.38
CA TRP A 109 -5.24 -7.61 -2.73
C TRP A 109 -6.41 -7.56 -3.70
N TYR A 110 -6.25 -6.79 -4.79
CA TYR A 110 -7.22 -6.71 -5.87
C TYR A 110 -6.52 -7.09 -7.15
N GLU A 111 -7.12 -7.96 -7.92
CA GLU A 111 -6.58 -8.35 -9.23
C GLU A 111 -7.19 -7.46 -10.31
N PHE A 112 -6.37 -7.06 -11.29
CA PHE A 112 -6.86 -6.31 -12.43
C PHE A 112 -7.99 -7.08 -13.11
N GLU A 113 -9.12 -6.43 -13.30
CA GLU A 113 -10.28 -7.04 -13.93
C GLU A 113 -10.44 -6.52 -15.35
N ARG A 114 -10.52 -5.20 -15.51
CA ARG A 114 -10.83 -4.62 -16.81
C ARG A 114 -10.62 -3.11 -16.80
N ALA A 115 -10.19 -2.60 -17.93
CA ALA A 115 -10.15 -1.17 -18.18
C ALA A 115 -11.10 -0.82 -19.32
N TYR A 116 -11.59 0.39 -19.30
CA TYR A 116 -12.48 0.88 -20.34
C TYR A 116 -11.84 2.10 -21.00
N HIS A 117 -12.01 2.21 -22.32
CA HIS A 117 -11.56 3.39 -23.04
C HIS A 117 -12.51 4.54 -22.80
N THR A 118 -11.96 5.73 -22.62
CA THR A 118 -12.74 6.94 -22.55
C THR A 118 -12.77 7.60 -23.91
N ARG A 119 -13.65 8.57 -24.06
CA ARG A 119 -13.79 9.26 -25.33
C ARG A 119 -12.78 10.39 -25.55
N GLY A 120 -11.93 10.57 -24.64
CA GLY A 120 -10.95 11.64 -24.75
C GLY A 120 -10.99 12.58 -23.63
#